data_4a23c3b6ed6264f4c188ac55c1a0b0a2
#
_entry.id   4a23c3b6ed6264f4c188ac55c1a0b0a2
#
_cell.length_a   1.000
_cell.length_b   1.000
_cell.length_c   1.000
_cell.angle_alpha   90.00
_cell.angle_beta   90.00
_cell.angle_gamma   90.00
#
_symmetry.space_group_name_H-M   'P 1'
#
loop_
_entity.id
_entity.type
_entity.pdbx_description
1 polymer ?
#
loop_
_entity_poly.entity_id
_entity_poly.type
_entity_poly.pdbx_seq_one_letter_code
_entity_poly.pdbx_strand_id
1 'polypeptide(L)'
;GLQLQPALLDYNDYVGRIGIGRIQRGSIKVNENVVCLRADGSKTQFRVQKLFSYLGMHRFEVEEASAGDIVAVAGLADIGVGETICEPSCEEALPLLHVDEPTIQMIFGTNTSPFAGQDGKFVTASKIEERLFKETNKDVSLKVERIQNKEEWMVSGRGELHLSILIETMRREGYELQVSRPHVILKEIDGVTCEPYEDVEIEAPDDCIGSVIESLGLRRGIMENMDSMDG
;
A
#
# COMPACT_ATOMS: atom_id res chain seq x y z
N GLY A 1 5.10 -26.84 10.22
CA GLY A 1 4.30 -25.84 10.93
C GLY A 1 3.71 -24.83 9.97
N LEU A 2 2.84 -23.97 10.47
CA LEU A 2 2.23 -22.86 9.71
C LEU A 2 3.30 -21.88 9.20
N GLN A 3 3.13 -21.41 7.99
CA GLN A 3 3.91 -20.32 7.40
C GLN A 3 3.02 -19.52 6.43
N LEU A 4 2.70 -18.27 6.81
CA LEU A 4 1.85 -17.34 6.07
C LEU A 4 2.53 -15.97 6.04
N GLN A 5 2.60 -15.34 4.87
CA GLN A 5 3.15 -14.00 4.71
C GLN A 5 2.09 -13.05 4.14
N PRO A 6 1.67 -12.02 4.89
CA PRO A 6 0.84 -10.96 4.36
C PRO A 6 1.57 -10.18 3.26
N ALA A 7 0.94 -10.09 2.10
CA ALA A 7 1.40 -9.29 0.95
C ALA A 7 0.58 -8.02 0.77
N LEU A 8 -0.64 -7.98 1.31
CA LEU A 8 -1.55 -6.85 1.27
C LEU A 8 -2.13 -6.61 2.67
N LEU A 9 -2.58 -5.39 2.90
CA LEU A 9 -3.33 -5.02 4.09
C LEU A 9 -4.74 -4.57 3.72
N ASP A 10 -5.68 -4.83 4.62
CA ASP A 10 -7.01 -4.24 4.65
C ASP A 10 -7.30 -3.73 6.05
N TYR A 11 -8.35 -2.97 6.21
CA TYR A 11 -8.76 -2.42 7.49
C TYR A 11 -10.28 -2.47 7.64
N ASN A 12 -10.72 -2.86 8.81
CA ASN A 12 -12.12 -2.85 9.18
C ASN A 12 -12.26 -2.25 10.59
N ASP A 13 -13.21 -1.34 10.78
CA ASP A 13 -13.39 -0.63 12.05
C ASP A 13 -13.72 -1.56 13.24
N TYR A 14 -14.21 -2.79 12.98
CA TYR A 14 -14.57 -3.77 14.01
C TYR A 14 -13.42 -4.71 14.42
N VAL A 15 -12.57 -5.08 13.46
CA VAL A 15 -11.48 -6.05 13.70
C VAL A 15 -10.08 -5.45 13.56
N GLY A 16 -10.01 -4.17 13.17
CA GLY A 16 -8.75 -3.47 12.96
C GLY A 16 -8.07 -3.86 11.64
N ARG A 17 -6.74 -3.87 11.64
CA ARG A 17 -5.93 -4.21 10.48
C ARG A 17 -6.01 -5.71 10.18
N ILE A 18 -6.05 -6.05 8.90
CA ILE A 18 -6.19 -7.40 8.38
C ILE A 18 -5.03 -7.66 7.42
N GLY A 19 -4.25 -8.70 7.67
CA GLY A 19 -3.19 -9.14 6.77
C GLY A 19 -3.72 -10.13 5.76
N ILE A 20 -3.49 -9.88 4.47
CA ILE A 20 -3.93 -10.76 3.38
C ILE A 20 -2.70 -11.39 2.74
N GLY A 21 -2.66 -12.71 2.68
CA GLY A 21 -1.54 -13.44 2.11
C GLY A 21 -1.87 -14.90 1.80
N ARG A 22 -0.92 -15.57 1.16
CA ARG A 22 -1.03 -16.99 0.85
C ARG A 22 -0.39 -17.80 1.98
N ILE A 23 -1.05 -18.89 2.38
CA ILE A 23 -0.46 -19.89 3.25
C ILE A 23 0.54 -20.70 2.44
N GLN A 24 1.82 -20.58 2.79
CA GLN A 24 2.91 -21.30 2.09
C GLN A 24 2.98 -22.75 2.59
N ARG A 25 2.73 -22.96 3.89
CA ARG A 25 2.86 -24.26 4.55
C ARG A 25 1.94 -24.33 5.76
N GLY A 26 1.45 -25.56 6.07
CA GLY A 26 0.62 -25.82 7.24
C GLY A 26 -0.83 -25.38 7.09
N SER A 27 -1.48 -25.14 8.21
CA SER A 27 -2.87 -24.65 8.29
C SER A 27 -2.99 -23.63 9.41
N ILE A 28 -4.05 -22.82 9.37
CA ILE A 28 -4.38 -21.80 10.37
C ILE A 28 -5.86 -21.91 10.74
N LYS A 29 -6.18 -21.73 12.02
CA LYS A 29 -7.56 -21.80 12.53
C LYS A 29 -7.93 -20.54 13.31
N VAL A 30 -9.22 -20.25 13.31
CA VAL A 30 -9.80 -19.23 14.20
C VAL A 30 -9.54 -19.62 15.65
N ASN A 31 -9.24 -18.64 16.49
CA ASN A 31 -8.89 -18.80 17.90
C ASN A 31 -7.55 -19.49 18.20
N GLU A 32 -6.77 -19.84 17.21
CA GLU A 32 -5.42 -20.37 17.36
C GLU A 32 -4.45 -19.27 17.80
N ASN A 33 -3.44 -19.65 18.63
CA ASN A 33 -2.33 -18.76 18.98
C ASN A 33 -1.21 -18.95 17.95
N VAL A 34 -0.79 -17.85 17.35
CA VAL A 34 0.26 -17.79 16.33
C VAL A 34 1.28 -16.70 16.70
N VAL A 35 2.43 -16.73 16.05
CA VAL A 35 3.51 -15.76 16.22
C VAL A 35 3.71 -15.01 14.92
N CYS A 36 3.77 -13.69 15.02
CA CYS A 36 4.21 -12.81 13.93
C CYS A 36 5.68 -12.52 14.11
N LEU A 37 6.49 -12.89 13.13
CA LEU A 37 7.93 -12.57 13.04
C LEU A 37 8.08 -11.30 12.22
N ARG A 38 8.66 -10.27 12.82
CA ARG A 38 8.77 -8.94 12.23
C ARG A 38 10.10 -8.73 11.50
N ALA A 39 10.14 -7.70 10.66
CA ALA A 39 11.33 -7.33 9.90
C ALA A 39 12.53 -6.93 10.79
N ASP A 40 12.28 -6.37 11.97
CA ASP A 40 13.30 -5.98 12.95
C ASP A 40 13.81 -7.15 13.82
N GLY A 41 13.32 -8.38 13.56
CA GLY A 41 13.62 -9.58 14.33
C GLY A 41 12.81 -9.72 15.62
N SER A 42 11.94 -8.78 15.95
CA SER A 42 11.02 -8.90 17.07
C SER A 42 9.90 -9.89 16.78
N LYS A 43 9.25 -10.38 17.83
CA LYS A 43 8.17 -11.37 17.74
C LYS A 43 6.97 -10.89 18.53
N THR A 44 5.79 -11.10 17.98
CA THR A 44 4.52 -10.80 18.68
C THR A 44 3.61 -12.00 18.59
N GLN A 45 3.28 -12.56 19.74
CA GLN A 45 2.29 -13.64 19.82
C GLN A 45 0.88 -13.03 19.84
N PHE A 46 -0.03 -13.58 19.03
CA PHE A 46 -1.42 -13.15 19.01
C PHE A 46 -2.36 -14.31 18.74
N ARG A 47 -3.64 -14.06 18.98
CA ARG A 47 -4.72 -15.01 18.71
C ARG A 47 -5.45 -14.62 17.44
N VAL A 48 -5.65 -15.54 16.53
CA VAL A 48 -6.45 -15.33 15.32
C VAL A 48 -7.90 -15.05 15.70
N GLN A 49 -8.36 -13.81 15.53
CA GLN A 49 -9.73 -13.41 15.88
C GLN A 49 -10.72 -13.75 14.78
N LYS A 50 -10.33 -13.49 13.53
CA LYS A 50 -11.11 -13.76 12.33
C LYS A 50 -10.21 -14.29 11.24
N LEU A 51 -10.73 -15.24 10.48
CA LEU A 51 -10.11 -15.80 9.30
C LEU A 51 -11.09 -15.72 8.14
N PHE A 52 -10.64 -15.24 7.00
CA PHE A 52 -11.45 -15.15 5.80
C PHE A 52 -10.75 -15.85 4.65
N SER A 53 -11.52 -16.42 3.74
CA SER A 53 -11.07 -16.92 2.45
C SER A 53 -11.77 -16.19 1.32
N TYR A 54 -11.37 -16.45 0.07
CA TYR A 54 -11.86 -15.77 -1.12
C TYR A 54 -12.41 -16.76 -2.14
N LEU A 55 -13.55 -16.42 -2.72
CA LEU A 55 -14.09 -17.10 -3.90
C LEU A 55 -14.34 -16.02 -4.97
N GLY A 56 -13.42 -15.93 -5.93
CA GLY A 56 -13.36 -14.79 -6.85
C GLY A 56 -13.16 -13.48 -6.07
N MET A 57 -14.08 -12.53 -6.20
CA MET A 57 -14.05 -11.23 -5.52
C MET A 57 -14.75 -11.24 -4.15
N HIS A 58 -15.39 -12.34 -3.78
CA HIS A 58 -16.14 -12.41 -2.53
C HIS A 58 -15.31 -12.97 -1.39
N ARG A 59 -15.26 -12.22 -0.28
CA ARG A 59 -14.64 -12.62 0.99
C ARG A 59 -15.70 -13.23 1.92
N PHE A 60 -15.40 -14.37 2.53
CA PHE A 60 -16.28 -15.05 3.49
C PHE A 60 -15.48 -15.61 4.66
N GLU A 61 -16.12 -15.71 5.83
CA GLU A 61 -15.49 -16.26 7.03
C GLU A 61 -15.32 -17.76 6.93
N VAL A 62 -14.18 -18.26 7.41
CA VAL A 62 -13.85 -19.69 7.50
C VAL A 62 -13.27 -20.00 8.89
N GLU A 63 -13.46 -21.24 9.35
CA GLU A 63 -12.91 -21.70 10.64
C GLU A 63 -11.44 -22.15 10.50
N GLU A 64 -11.07 -22.66 9.34
CA GLU A 64 -9.73 -23.19 9.03
C GLU A 64 -9.38 -22.96 7.56
N ALA A 65 -8.10 -22.77 7.29
CA ALA A 65 -7.54 -22.73 5.94
C ALA A 65 -6.17 -23.39 5.90
N SER A 66 -5.72 -23.86 4.73
CA SER A 66 -4.52 -24.68 4.57
C SER A 66 -3.58 -24.16 3.48
N ALA A 67 -2.41 -24.78 3.40
CA ALA A 67 -1.38 -24.44 2.43
C ALA A 67 -1.93 -24.34 1.00
N GLY A 68 -1.63 -23.24 0.31
CA GLY A 68 -2.12 -22.88 -1.01
C GLY A 68 -3.26 -21.86 -1.00
N ASP A 69 -4.02 -21.76 0.09
CA ASP A 69 -5.13 -20.82 0.20
C ASP A 69 -4.63 -19.38 0.35
N ILE A 70 -5.37 -18.43 -0.25
CA ILE A 70 -5.23 -17.01 0.01
C ILE A 70 -6.23 -16.65 1.11
N VAL A 71 -5.72 -16.11 2.20
CA VAL A 71 -6.52 -15.81 3.38
C VAL A 71 -6.32 -14.37 3.86
N ALA A 72 -7.31 -13.87 4.59
CA ALA A 72 -7.22 -12.63 5.32
C ALA A 72 -7.32 -12.94 6.83
N VAL A 73 -6.31 -12.52 7.60
CA VAL A 73 -6.17 -12.81 9.02
C VAL A 73 -6.28 -11.53 9.83
N ALA A 74 -7.17 -11.52 10.82
CA ALA A 74 -7.32 -10.45 11.80
C ALA A 74 -6.98 -10.96 13.21
N GLY A 75 -6.43 -10.08 14.05
CA GLY A 75 -6.08 -10.38 15.44
C GLY A 75 -4.83 -9.64 15.93
N LEU A 76 -4.06 -9.05 15.03
CA LEU A 76 -2.89 -8.23 15.33
C LEU A 76 -3.09 -6.84 14.71
N ALA A 77 -3.20 -5.82 15.58
CA ALA A 77 -3.57 -4.46 15.15
C ALA A 77 -2.51 -3.77 14.29
N ASP A 78 -1.26 -4.16 14.43
CA ASP A 78 -0.09 -3.56 13.77
C ASP A 78 0.63 -4.51 12.80
N ILE A 79 -0.09 -5.54 12.31
CA ILE A 79 0.43 -6.47 11.30
C ILE A 79 0.94 -5.70 10.07
N GLY A 80 2.12 -6.09 9.58
CA GLY A 80 2.80 -5.47 8.44
C GLY A 80 2.85 -6.37 7.20
N VAL A 81 3.15 -5.76 6.04
CA VAL A 81 3.46 -6.49 4.82
C VAL A 81 4.84 -7.12 4.92
N GLY A 82 4.99 -8.36 4.44
CA GLY A 82 6.27 -9.06 4.45
C GLY A 82 6.64 -9.72 5.77
N GLU A 83 5.91 -9.47 6.85
CA GLU A 83 6.06 -10.20 8.11
C GLU A 83 5.63 -11.65 7.93
N THR A 84 6.08 -12.56 8.80
CA THR A 84 5.71 -13.97 8.72
C THR A 84 4.87 -14.37 9.91
N ILE A 85 3.68 -14.90 9.67
CA ILE A 85 2.84 -15.55 10.68
C ILE A 85 3.16 -17.03 10.69
N CYS A 86 3.54 -17.55 11.84
CA CYS A 86 3.91 -18.95 12.00
C CYS A 86 3.35 -19.56 13.30
N GLU A 87 3.42 -20.88 13.36
CA GLU A 87 3.13 -21.65 14.56
C GLU A 87 4.23 -21.43 15.61
N PRO A 88 3.89 -21.26 16.91
CA PRO A 88 4.89 -21.03 17.97
C PRO A 88 5.96 -22.13 18.09
N SER A 89 5.64 -23.35 17.66
CA SER A 89 6.56 -24.50 17.67
C SER A 89 7.54 -24.52 16.50
N CYS A 90 7.30 -23.70 15.44
CA CYS A 90 8.10 -23.70 14.21
C CYS A 90 8.22 -22.27 13.68
N GLU A 91 9.05 -21.46 14.36
CA GLU A 91 9.30 -20.06 14.04
C GLU A 91 10.35 -19.96 12.91
N GLU A 92 9.89 -19.88 11.68
CA GLU A 92 10.73 -19.77 10.48
C GLU A 92 10.22 -18.62 9.60
N ALA A 93 11.00 -17.53 9.53
CA ALA A 93 10.64 -16.36 8.74
C ALA A 93 10.83 -16.60 7.23
N LEU A 94 9.90 -16.12 6.44
CA LEU A 94 10.04 -16.00 4.99
C LEU A 94 10.91 -14.76 4.65
N PRO A 95 11.55 -14.73 3.46
CA PRO A 95 12.24 -13.55 2.98
C PRO A 95 11.29 -12.33 2.99
N LEU A 96 11.79 -11.18 3.47
CA LEU A 96 11.00 -9.96 3.53
C LEU A 96 10.58 -9.51 2.13
N LEU A 97 9.35 -9.05 2.01
CA LEU A 97 8.88 -8.40 0.80
C LEU A 97 9.41 -6.96 0.79
N HIS A 98 10.00 -6.56 -0.32
CA HIS A 98 10.41 -5.18 -0.53
C HIS A 98 9.18 -4.34 -0.89
N VAL A 99 8.99 -3.24 -0.18
CA VAL A 99 7.98 -2.24 -0.50
C VAL A 99 8.71 -0.97 -0.92
N ASP A 100 8.46 -0.53 -2.14
CA ASP A 100 9.11 0.66 -2.68
C ASP A 100 8.74 1.90 -1.87
N GLU A 101 9.74 2.76 -1.66
CA GLU A 101 9.52 4.03 -0.99
C GLU A 101 8.77 5.01 -1.89
N PRO A 102 8.00 5.95 -1.30
CA PRO A 102 7.34 7.00 -2.06
C PRO A 102 8.33 7.82 -2.90
N THR A 103 7.93 8.15 -4.13
CA THR A 103 8.73 8.97 -5.07
C THR A 103 8.14 10.35 -5.30
N ILE A 104 6.86 10.54 -4.98
CA ILE A 104 6.11 11.80 -5.18
C ILE A 104 5.38 12.17 -3.89
N GLN A 105 5.29 13.48 -3.64
CA GLN A 105 4.53 14.02 -2.51
C GLN A 105 3.65 15.19 -2.95
N MET A 106 2.53 15.36 -2.26
CA MET A 106 1.58 16.46 -2.41
C MET A 106 1.16 16.97 -1.04
N ILE A 107 0.80 18.26 -0.97
CA ILE A 107 0.16 18.83 0.23
C ILE A 107 -1.34 18.68 0.07
N PHE A 108 -2.00 18.06 1.04
CA PHE A 108 -3.45 18.01 1.19
C PHE A 108 -3.86 18.98 2.29
N GLY A 109 -4.95 19.69 2.11
CA GLY A 109 -5.45 20.66 3.10
C GLY A 109 -6.94 20.88 3.00
N THR A 110 -7.49 21.61 3.96
CA THR A 110 -8.87 22.08 3.92
C THR A 110 -9.05 23.07 2.77
N ASN A 111 -10.21 23.03 2.09
CA ASN A 111 -10.51 24.00 1.04
C ASN A 111 -10.73 25.39 1.67
N THR A 112 -9.85 26.33 1.34
CA THR A 112 -9.89 27.72 1.81
C THR A 112 -10.43 28.68 0.76
N SER A 113 -10.93 28.18 -0.37
CA SER A 113 -11.49 29.01 -1.44
C SER A 113 -12.85 29.58 -1.03
N PRO A 114 -13.36 30.65 -1.72
CA PRO A 114 -14.70 31.18 -1.51
C PRO A 114 -15.83 30.19 -1.77
N PHE A 115 -15.54 29.05 -2.41
CA PHE A 115 -16.51 27.99 -2.71
C PHE A 115 -16.44 26.82 -1.73
N ALA A 116 -15.70 26.95 -0.63
CA ALA A 116 -15.58 25.91 0.37
C ALA A 116 -16.94 25.51 0.94
N GLY A 117 -17.16 24.18 1.06
CA GLY A 117 -18.40 23.60 1.59
C GLY A 117 -19.54 23.45 0.60
N GLN A 118 -19.30 23.63 -0.70
CA GLN A 118 -20.34 23.49 -1.74
C GLN A 118 -20.38 22.09 -2.36
N ASP A 119 -19.26 21.41 -2.47
CA ASP A 119 -19.14 20.14 -3.20
C ASP A 119 -19.06 18.91 -2.27
N GLY A 120 -18.60 19.07 -1.03
CA GLY A 120 -18.39 17.99 -0.10
C GLY A 120 -19.14 18.11 1.22
N LYS A 121 -19.40 16.96 1.87
CA LYS A 121 -19.99 16.89 3.22
C LYS A 121 -18.93 16.98 4.31
N PHE A 122 -17.73 16.47 4.04
CA PHE A 122 -16.62 16.38 4.99
C PHE A 122 -15.54 17.40 4.62
N VAL A 123 -15.63 18.59 5.24
CA VAL A 123 -14.81 19.75 4.91
C VAL A 123 -13.82 20.14 6.02
N THR A 124 -13.94 19.52 7.20
CA THR A 124 -13.15 19.90 8.37
C THR A 124 -11.79 19.19 8.40
N ALA A 125 -10.78 19.86 8.92
CA ALA A 125 -9.42 19.33 9.09
C ALA A 125 -9.42 17.96 9.78
N SER A 126 -10.17 17.80 10.88
CA SER A 126 -10.20 16.54 11.62
C SER A 126 -10.76 15.37 10.81
N LYS A 127 -11.76 15.62 9.93
CA LYS A 127 -12.32 14.57 9.07
C LYS A 127 -11.37 14.16 7.95
N ILE A 128 -10.70 15.12 7.35
CA ILE A 128 -9.68 14.87 6.33
C ILE A 128 -8.51 14.09 6.96
N GLU A 129 -8.03 14.53 8.12
CA GLU A 129 -6.96 13.85 8.86
C GLU A 129 -7.31 12.40 9.20
N GLU A 130 -8.47 12.18 9.82
CA GLU A 130 -8.97 10.84 10.14
C GLU A 130 -8.98 9.92 8.91
N ARG A 131 -9.47 10.44 7.78
CA ARG A 131 -9.55 9.68 6.53
C ARG A 131 -8.18 9.37 5.94
N LEU A 132 -7.25 10.32 5.93
CA LEU A 132 -5.89 10.13 5.43
C LEU A 132 -5.13 9.09 6.28
N PHE A 133 -5.18 9.20 7.60
CA PHE A 133 -4.55 8.21 8.48
C PHE A 133 -5.24 6.83 8.43
N LYS A 134 -6.53 6.77 8.16
CA LYS A 134 -7.22 5.49 7.91
C LYS A 134 -6.68 4.79 6.66
N GLU A 135 -6.32 5.54 5.62
CA GLU A 135 -5.73 4.97 4.39
C GLU A 135 -4.38 4.31 4.65
N THR A 136 -3.53 4.89 5.51
CA THR A 136 -2.21 4.30 5.84
C THR A 136 -2.31 2.94 6.55
N ASN A 137 -3.48 2.56 7.07
CA ASN A 137 -3.71 1.22 7.61
C ASN A 137 -3.88 0.15 6.52
N LYS A 138 -4.23 0.56 5.30
CA LYS A 138 -4.43 -0.33 4.15
C LYS A 138 -3.27 -0.27 3.17
N ASP A 139 -2.71 0.90 2.98
CA ASP A 139 -1.67 1.17 1.99
C ASP A 139 -0.34 1.49 2.67
N VAL A 140 0.56 0.51 2.65
CA VAL A 140 1.90 0.62 3.27
C VAL A 140 2.85 1.53 2.49
N SER A 141 2.57 1.84 1.23
CA SER A 141 3.37 2.75 0.40
C SER A 141 2.91 4.21 0.49
N LEU A 142 1.81 4.46 1.20
CA LEU A 142 1.34 5.81 1.49
C LEU A 142 1.92 6.30 2.81
N LYS A 143 2.54 7.49 2.81
CA LYS A 143 2.96 8.17 4.03
C LYS A 143 2.17 9.46 4.19
N VAL A 144 1.70 9.73 5.40
CA VAL A 144 0.95 10.93 5.74
C VAL A 144 1.61 11.57 6.95
N GLU A 145 2.05 12.80 6.80
CA GLU A 145 2.71 13.58 7.84
C GLU A 145 2.01 14.93 8.01
N ARG A 146 1.67 15.28 9.24
CA ARG A 146 1.05 16.57 9.54
C ARG A 146 2.08 17.71 9.43
N ILE A 147 1.75 18.76 8.71
CA ILE A 147 2.57 19.96 8.65
C ILE A 147 2.32 20.79 9.94
N GLN A 148 3.40 21.11 10.65
CA GLN A 148 3.32 21.84 11.91
C GLN A 148 2.65 23.21 11.73
N ASN A 149 1.77 23.55 12.67
CA ASN A 149 1.03 24.81 12.73
C ASN A 149 0.11 25.10 11.53
N LYS A 150 -0.26 24.08 10.75
CA LYS A 150 -1.20 24.18 9.63
C LYS A 150 -2.24 23.05 9.66
N GLU A 151 -3.37 23.30 9.03
CA GLU A 151 -4.38 22.26 8.73
C GLU A 151 -4.09 21.62 7.36
N GLU A 152 -2.84 21.18 7.22
CA GLU A 152 -2.28 20.61 6.00
C GLU A 152 -1.48 19.35 6.32
N TRP A 153 -1.44 18.42 5.38
CA TRP A 153 -0.73 17.14 5.48
C TRP A 153 0.13 16.93 4.24
N MET A 154 1.37 16.53 4.45
CA MET A 154 2.23 16.01 3.40
C MET A 154 1.84 14.55 3.14
N VAL A 155 1.37 14.26 1.95
CA VAL A 155 0.96 12.92 1.50
C VAL A 155 1.93 12.47 0.43
N SER A 156 2.66 11.39 0.72
CA SER A 156 3.68 10.83 -0.16
C SER A 156 3.23 9.47 -0.67
N GLY A 157 3.38 9.22 -1.96
CA GLY A 157 2.95 7.99 -2.63
C GLY A 157 3.92 7.57 -3.73
N ARG A 158 3.67 6.39 -4.31
CA ARG A 158 4.54 5.80 -5.36
C ARG A 158 4.53 6.57 -6.67
N GLY A 159 3.47 7.32 -6.97
CA GLY A 159 3.35 8.03 -8.23
C GLY A 159 2.07 8.87 -8.34
N GLU A 160 1.92 9.62 -9.43
CA GLU A 160 0.78 10.51 -9.65
C GLU A 160 -0.55 9.73 -9.67
N LEU A 161 -0.59 8.57 -10.33
CA LEU A 161 -1.80 7.76 -10.41
C LEU A 161 -2.24 7.29 -9.02
N HIS A 162 -1.30 6.88 -8.18
CA HIS A 162 -1.58 6.46 -6.81
C HIS A 162 -2.27 7.56 -5.99
N LEU A 163 -1.70 8.77 -5.98
CA LEU A 163 -2.28 9.91 -5.27
C LEU A 163 -3.59 10.40 -5.90
N SER A 164 -3.72 10.33 -7.24
CA SER A 164 -4.95 10.69 -7.96
C SER A 164 -6.10 9.75 -7.61
N ILE A 165 -5.85 8.45 -7.46
CA ILE A 165 -6.85 7.48 -7.03
C ILE A 165 -7.30 7.78 -5.60
N LEU A 166 -6.39 8.12 -4.69
CA LEU A 166 -6.73 8.52 -3.33
C LEU A 166 -7.63 9.76 -3.33
N ILE A 167 -7.26 10.81 -4.07
CA ILE A 167 -8.03 12.05 -4.18
C ILE A 167 -9.44 11.76 -4.71
N GLU A 168 -9.55 10.99 -5.80
CA GLU A 168 -10.83 10.66 -6.42
C GLU A 168 -11.71 9.80 -5.50
N THR A 169 -11.11 8.86 -4.78
CA THR A 169 -11.81 8.04 -3.79
C THR A 169 -12.36 8.90 -2.67
N MET A 170 -11.55 9.79 -2.09
CA MET A 170 -11.99 10.73 -1.07
C MET A 170 -13.12 11.64 -1.59
N ARG A 171 -12.98 12.16 -2.81
CA ARG A 171 -14.02 12.98 -3.44
C ARG A 171 -15.36 12.23 -3.55
N ARG A 172 -15.34 10.97 -4.00
CA ARG A 172 -16.56 10.12 -4.11
C ARG A 172 -17.17 9.80 -2.75
N GLU A 173 -16.36 9.69 -1.72
CA GLU A 173 -16.83 9.53 -0.33
C GLU A 173 -17.45 10.82 0.25
N GLY A 174 -17.35 11.95 -0.45
CA GLY A 174 -17.91 13.25 -0.07
C GLY A 174 -16.96 14.15 0.72
N TYR A 175 -15.66 13.90 0.65
CA TYR A 175 -14.64 14.82 1.17
C TYR A 175 -14.40 15.94 0.18
N GLU A 176 -14.28 17.15 0.70
CA GLU A 176 -13.83 18.33 -0.03
C GLU A 176 -12.50 18.77 0.55
N LEU A 177 -11.50 18.86 -0.30
CA LEU A 177 -10.13 19.21 0.09
C LEU A 177 -9.44 19.96 -1.05
N GLN A 178 -8.37 20.68 -0.71
CA GLN A 178 -7.46 21.25 -1.68
C GLN A 178 -6.16 20.45 -1.70
N VAL A 179 -5.51 20.39 -2.88
CA VAL A 179 -4.23 19.70 -3.05
C VAL A 179 -3.24 20.58 -3.79
N SER A 180 -1.95 20.47 -3.46
CA SER A 180 -0.88 21.11 -4.21
C SER A 180 -0.59 20.37 -5.52
N ARG A 181 0.28 20.94 -6.35
CA ARG A 181 0.92 20.18 -7.42
C ARG A 181 1.81 19.08 -6.82
N PRO A 182 1.98 17.95 -7.51
CA PRO A 182 2.91 16.92 -7.08
C PRO A 182 4.36 17.43 -7.19
N HIS A 183 5.17 17.02 -6.21
CA HIS A 183 6.60 17.28 -6.17
C HIS A 183 7.34 15.96 -6.08
N VAL A 184 8.41 15.82 -6.85
CA VAL A 184 9.30 14.66 -6.77
C VAL A 184 10.07 14.69 -5.45
N ILE A 185 10.18 13.55 -4.78
CA ILE A 185 10.96 13.40 -3.56
C ILE A 185 12.41 13.18 -3.97
N LEU A 186 13.27 14.16 -3.67
CA LEU A 186 14.71 14.04 -3.90
C LEU A 186 15.37 13.42 -2.67
N LYS A 187 16.38 12.57 -2.90
CA LYS A 187 17.19 11.96 -1.85
C LYS A 187 18.62 12.45 -1.96
N GLU A 188 19.28 12.61 -0.81
CA GLU A 188 20.72 12.84 -0.75
C GLU A 188 21.43 11.48 -0.54
N ILE A 189 22.24 11.07 -1.51
CA ILE A 189 23.02 9.84 -1.48
C ILE A 189 24.48 10.22 -1.65
N ASP A 190 25.30 9.92 -0.66
CA ASP A 190 26.75 10.27 -0.64
C ASP A 190 27.03 11.76 -0.91
N GLY A 191 26.15 12.66 -0.43
CA GLY A 191 26.29 14.12 -0.61
C GLY A 191 25.84 14.62 -1.99
N VAL A 192 25.21 13.76 -2.80
CA VAL A 192 24.65 14.12 -4.11
C VAL A 192 23.11 14.05 -4.05
N THR A 193 22.47 15.10 -4.52
CA THR A 193 21.00 15.10 -4.64
C THR A 193 20.58 14.26 -5.83
N CYS A 194 19.81 13.21 -5.57
CA CYS A 194 19.34 12.24 -6.56
C CYS A 194 17.83 12.33 -6.71
N GLU A 195 17.37 12.20 -7.94
CA GLU A 195 15.96 11.99 -8.28
C GLU A 195 15.66 10.50 -8.46
N PRO A 196 14.42 10.02 -8.23
CA PRO A 196 14.08 8.63 -8.45
C PRO A 196 14.07 8.28 -9.95
N TYR A 197 14.65 7.13 -10.27
CA TYR A 197 14.61 6.49 -11.59
C TYR A 197 14.00 5.10 -11.46
N GLU A 198 13.35 4.62 -12.52
CA GLU A 198 12.72 3.31 -12.57
C GLU A 198 13.25 2.54 -13.79
N ASP A 199 13.52 1.25 -13.62
CA ASP A 199 13.71 0.32 -14.72
C ASP A 199 12.33 -0.12 -15.20
N VAL A 200 12.05 0.13 -16.50
CA VAL A 200 10.74 -0.12 -17.10
C VAL A 200 10.85 -1.11 -18.23
N GLU A 201 10.10 -2.21 -18.15
CA GLU A 201 9.94 -3.18 -19.22
C GLU A 201 8.58 -2.96 -19.91
N ILE A 202 8.60 -2.80 -21.23
CA ILE A 202 7.41 -2.51 -22.01
C ILE A 202 7.28 -3.52 -23.15
N GLU A 203 6.21 -4.29 -23.09
CA GLU A 203 5.79 -5.13 -24.22
C GLU A 203 4.78 -4.36 -25.06
N ALA A 204 5.07 -4.19 -26.35
CA ALA A 204 4.20 -3.46 -27.28
C ALA A 204 4.23 -4.09 -28.67
N PRO A 205 3.13 -3.98 -29.46
CA PRO A 205 3.13 -4.35 -30.86
C PRO A 205 4.15 -3.52 -31.67
N ASP A 206 4.69 -4.10 -32.74
CA ASP A 206 5.75 -3.49 -33.57
C ASP A 206 5.39 -2.10 -34.07
N ASP A 207 4.14 -1.89 -34.43
CA ASP A 207 3.62 -0.60 -34.96
C ASP A 207 3.57 0.49 -33.84
N CYS A 208 3.67 0.12 -32.55
CA CYS A 208 3.67 1.02 -31.41
C CYS A 208 5.08 1.38 -30.91
N ILE A 209 6.13 0.64 -31.30
CA ILE A 209 7.50 0.80 -30.79
C ILE A 209 7.99 2.24 -30.97
N GLY A 210 7.80 2.83 -32.16
CA GLY A 210 8.21 4.21 -32.45
C GLY A 210 7.59 5.23 -31.48
N SER A 211 6.29 5.10 -31.20
CA SER A 211 5.56 5.98 -30.29
C SER A 211 6.02 5.82 -28.85
N VAL A 212 6.36 4.60 -28.42
CA VAL A 212 6.90 4.32 -27.08
C VAL A 212 8.26 4.98 -26.91
N ILE A 213 9.19 4.77 -27.88
CA ILE A 213 10.53 5.36 -27.84
C ILE A 213 10.45 6.90 -27.83
N GLU A 214 9.62 7.50 -28.66
CA GLU A 214 9.43 8.95 -28.70
C GLU A 214 8.89 9.47 -27.36
N SER A 215 7.86 8.84 -26.82
CA SER A 215 7.22 9.24 -25.57
C SER A 215 8.18 9.18 -24.37
N LEU A 216 9.00 8.13 -24.29
CA LEU A 216 10.00 7.98 -23.23
C LEU A 216 11.21 8.89 -23.44
N GLY A 217 11.64 9.09 -24.68
CA GLY A 217 12.71 10.03 -25.03
C GLY A 217 12.40 11.48 -24.61
N LEU A 218 11.16 11.93 -24.79
CA LEU A 218 10.69 13.23 -24.31
C LEU A 218 10.76 13.35 -22.77
N ARG A 219 10.69 12.23 -22.08
CA ARG A 219 10.81 12.13 -20.61
C ARG A 219 12.23 11.80 -20.13
N ARG A 220 13.23 11.91 -21.04
CA ARG A 220 14.63 11.57 -20.77
C ARG A 220 14.85 10.09 -20.41
N GLY A 221 13.98 9.19 -20.87
CA GLY A 221 14.20 7.75 -20.78
C GLY A 221 15.43 7.33 -21.56
N ILE A 222 16.18 6.40 -21.01
CA ILE A 222 17.35 5.77 -21.63
C ILE A 222 16.94 4.38 -22.03
N MET A 223 17.00 4.06 -23.33
CA MET A 223 16.72 2.70 -23.81
C MET A 223 17.96 1.85 -23.59
N GLU A 224 17.85 0.83 -22.77
CA GLU A 224 18.95 -0.10 -22.44
C GLU A 224 18.96 -1.32 -23.37
N ASN A 225 17.78 -1.87 -23.66
CA ASN A 225 17.65 -3.03 -24.52
C ASN A 225 16.35 -2.99 -25.33
N MET A 226 16.31 -3.69 -26.46
CA MET A 226 15.12 -3.91 -27.27
C MET A 226 15.23 -5.28 -27.92
N ASP A 227 14.35 -6.18 -27.54
CA ASP A 227 14.25 -7.53 -28.12
C ASP A 227 12.94 -7.64 -28.91
N SER A 228 13.02 -8.26 -30.08
CA SER A 228 11.83 -8.63 -30.86
C SER A 228 11.44 -10.05 -30.47
N MET A 229 10.25 -10.22 -29.93
CA MET A 229 9.65 -11.54 -29.77
C MET A 229 9.12 -11.99 -31.15
N ASP A 230 9.96 -12.61 -31.95
CA ASP A 230 9.51 -13.31 -33.13
C ASP A 230 8.53 -14.41 -32.75
N GLY A 231 7.29 -14.32 -33.21
CA GLY A 231 6.24 -15.32 -33.09
C GLY A 231 6.52 -16.55 -33.95
#